data_3e99c2b218b3054b09b2b03ada939e48
#
_entry.id   3e99c2b218b3054b09b2b03ada939e48
#
_cell.length_a   1.000
_cell.length_b   1.000
_cell.length_c   1.000
_cell.angle_alpha   90.00
_cell.angle_beta   90.00
_cell.angle_gamma   90.00
#
_symmetry.space_group_name_H-M   'P 1'
#
loop_
_entity.id
_entity.type
_entity.pdbx_description
1 polymer ?
#
loop_
_entity_poly.entity_id
_entity_poly.type
_entity_poly.pdbx_seq_one_letter_code
_entity_poly.pdbx_strand_id
1 'polypeptide(L)'
;MPDTVIIGLVSTSDRASGGIYPDEGIPSLKAWLAKAVRNPVRFIEALVPDEQAEIEAELKKMADSDRCDLIFTTGGTGPAPRDVTPEATLNVVEKEMPGFGEQMRQISLYYVPTAILSRQTAGIRGKCLIVNLPGRPKAIAETLGGVRGEDGGIKVHGLFSAIPYCIDLIGGPFIETDETVSKAFRPQRK
;
A
#
# COMPACT_ATOMS: atom_id res chain seq x y z
N MET A 1 17.75 2.13 19.43
CA MET A 1 16.70 3.00 18.83
C MET A 1 15.98 2.17 17.75
N PRO A 2 14.68 2.32 17.57
CA PRO A 2 14.02 1.62 16.48
C PRO A 2 14.58 2.10 15.14
N ASP A 3 14.67 1.16 14.17
CA ASP A 3 15.16 1.48 12.84
C ASP A 3 14.24 2.46 12.13
N THR A 4 14.79 3.33 11.29
CA THR A 4 14.01 4.21 10.43
C THR A 4 13.41 3.38 9.29
N VAL A 5 12.10 3.47 9.09
CA VAL A 5 11.38 2.82 8.00
C VAL A 5 11.29 3.79 6.82
N ILE A 6 11.68 3.35 5.64
CA ILE A 6 11.61 4.16 4.42
C ILE A 6 10.39 3.72 3.61
N ILE A 7 9.43 4.62 3.44
CA ILE A 7 8.16 4.32 2.77
C ILE A 7 8.00 5.20 1.53
N GLY A 8 7.90 4.54 0.38
CA GLY A 8 7.56 5.18 -0.90
C GLY A 8 6.05 5.33 -1.06
N LEU A 9 5.61 6.49 -1.53
CA LEU A 9 4.22 6.81 -1.78
C LEU A 9 4.09 7.33 -3.21
N VAL A 10 3.41 6.58 -4.07
CA VAL A 10 3.22 6.91 -5.48
C VAL A 10 1.75 7.14 -5.76
N SER A 11 1.36 8.34 -6.14
CA SER A 11 0.03 8.61 -6.66
C SER A 11 0.06 8.54 -8.18
N THR A 12 -0.80 7.70 -8.76
CA THR A 12 -0.96 7.57 -10.20
C THR A 12 -2.24 8.26 -10.63
N SER A 13 -2.13 9.36 -11.35
CA SER A 13 -3.27 10.14 -11.83
C SER A 13 -2.86 11.14 -12.89
N ASP A 14 -3.41 11.01 -14.09
CA ASP A 14 -3.26 12.00 -15.16
C ASP A 14 -3.70 13.40 -14.71
N ARG A 15 -4.79 13.48 -13.97
CA ARG A 15 -5.37 14.76 -13.54
C ARG A 15 -4.56 15.43 -12.45
N ALA A 16 -4.11 14.67 -11.46
CA ALA A 16 -3.30 15.22 -10.38
C ALA A 16 -1.89 15.56 -10.86
N SER A 17 -1.25 14.71 -11.67
CA SER A 17 0.07 14.99 -12.26
C SER A 17 0.04 16.16 -13.22
N GLY A 18 -1.08 16.37 -13.95
CA GLY A 18 -1.32 17.53 -14.78
C GLY A 18 -1.76 18.80 -14.06
N GLY A 19 -1.86 18.77 -12.73
CA GLY A 19 -2.24 19.94 -11.92
C GLY A 19 -3.71 20.34 -11.99
N ILE A 20 -4.60 19.46 -12.47
CA ILE A 20 -6.05 19.76 -12.63
C ILE A 20 -6.75 19.81 -11.26
N TYR A 21 -6.34 18.94 -10.33
CA TYR A 21 -6.77 18.99 -8.94
C TYR A 21 -5.67 18.46 -7.99
N PRO A 22 -5.72 18.81 -6.69
CA PRO A 22 -4.73 18.34 -5.75
C PRO A 22 -4.84 16.83 -5.52
N ASP A 23 -3.70 16.16 -5.34
CA ASP A 23 -3.67 14.77 -4.87
C ASP A 23 -4.14 14.70 -3.41
N GLU A 24 -5.11 13.84 -3.13
CA GLU A 24 -5.61 13.57 -1.78
C GLU A 24 -5.14 12.22 -1.23
N GLY A 25 -4.63 11.34 -2.08
CA GLY A 25 -4.22 9.99 -1.73
C GLY A 25 -2.99 9.99 -0.83
N ILE A 26 -1.91 10.64 -1.25
CA ILE A 26 -0.66 10.70 -0.47
C ILE A 26 -0.86 11.35 0.91
N PRO A 27 -1.50 12.53 1.04
CA PRO A 27 -1.74 13.12 2.36
C PRO A 27 -2.53 12.21 3.30
N SER A 28 -3.58 11.57 2.81
CA SER A 28 -4.40 10.64 3.59
C SER A 28 -3.61 9.41 4.04
N LEU A 29 -2.79 8.85 3.16
CA LEU A 29 -1.94 7.70 3.45
C LEU A 29 -0.87 8.05 4.49
N LYS A 30 -0.21 9.19 4.36
CA LYS A 30 0.75 9.68 5.35
C LYS A 30 0.11 9.87 6.73
N ALA A 31 -1.08 10.49 6.77
CA ALA A 31 -1.79 10.71 8.02
C ALA A 31 -2.18 9.40 8.72
N TRP A 32 -2.56 8.37 7.95
CA TRP A 32 -2.87 7.05 8.49
C TRP A 32 -1.60 6.36 9.02
N LEU A 33 -0.52 6.34 8.22
CA LEU A 33 0.76 5.72 8.58
C LEU A 33 1.40 6.37 9.81
N ALA A 34 1.30 7.70 9.93
CA ALA A 34 1.81 8.43 11.09
C ALA A 34 1.11 8.04 12.41
N LYS A 35 -0.12 7.52 12.34
CA LYS A 35 -0.83 6.98 13.52
C LYS A 35 -0.50 5.52 13.77
N ALA A 36 -0.27 4.74 12.71
CA ALA A 36 -0.10 3.29 12.80
C ALA A 36 1.33 2.84 13.10
N VAL A 37 2.35 3.58 12.63
CA VAL A 37 3.77 3.23 12.75
C VAL A 37 4.42 4.05 13.86
N ARG A 38 5.12 3.36 14.77
CA ARG A 38 5.84 4.00 15.89
C ARG A 38 7.31 4.28 15.59
N ASN A 39 7.86 3.63 14.59
CA ASN A 39 9.22 3.92 14.12
C ASN A 39 9.34 5.34 13.56
N PRO A 40 10.53 5.93 13.54
CA PRO A 40 10.81 7.06 12.65
C PRO A 40 10.54 6.65 11.21
N VAL A 41 9.76 7.45 10.47
CA VAL A 41 9.43 7.17 9.06
C VAL A 41 10.01 8.26 8.18
N ARG A 42 10.69 7.84 7.10
CA ARG A 42 11.08 8.72 6.01
C ARG A 42 10.20 8.43 4.80
N PHE A 43 9.38 9.39 4.40
CA PHE A 43 8.57 9.30 3.20
C PHE A 43 9.31 9.76 1.96
N ILE A 44 9.15 9.03 0.86
CA ILE A 44 9.56 9.41 -0.49
C ILE A 44 8.31 9.43 -1.35
N GLU A 45 8.00 10.59 -1.93
CA GLU A 45 6.72 10.83 -2.59
C GLU A 45 6.93 11.06 -4.08
N ALA A 46 6.04 10.52 -4.90
CA ALA A 46 5.98 10.79 -6.32
C ALA A 46 4.54 10.89 -6.81
N LEU A 47 4.32 11.79 -7.74
CA LEU A 47 3.06 11.95 -8.47
C LEU A 47 3.37 11.71 -9.94
N VAL A 48 2.81 10.66 -10.51
CA VAL A 48 3.07 10.21 -11.86
C VAL A 48 1.77 10.09 -12.67
N PRO A 49 1.80 10.30 -14.00
CA PRO A 49 0.63 10.06 -14.84
C PRO A 49 0.31 8.56 -14.90
N ASP A 50 -0.87 8.24 -15.43
CA ASP A 50 -1.32 6.86 -15.68
C ASP A 50 -0.61 6.26 -16.91
N GLU A 51 0.73 6.30 -16.91
CA GLU A 51 1.61 5.74 -17.93
C GLU A 51 2.44 4.59 -17.35
N GLN A 52 2.27 3.39 -17.88
CA GLN A 52 2.88 2.18 -17.33
C GLN A 52 4.41 2.29 -17.18
N ALA A 53 5.10 2.79 -18.19
CA ALA A 53 6.55 2.92 -18.17
C ALA A 53 7.05 3.90 -17.10
N GLU A 54 6.32 4.98 -16.84
CA GLU A 54 6.67 5.97 -15.81
C GLU A 54 6.43 5.41 -14.41
N ILE A 55 5.34 4.68 -14.21
CA ILE A 55 5.06 3.99 -12.95
C ILE A 55 6.15 2.96 -12.67
N GLU A 56 6.50 2.12 -13.66
CA GLU A 56 7.58 1.13 -13.52
C GLU A 56 8.92 1.76 -13.16
N ALA A 57 9.28 2.86 -13.84
CA ALA A 57 10.54 3.56 -13.58
C ALA A 57 10.61 4.10 -12.14
N GLU A 58 9.53 4.70 -11.65
CA GLU A 58 9.47 5.23 -10.29
C GLU A 58 9.48 4.12 -9.24
N LEU A 59 8.75 3.02 -9.45
CA LEU A 59 8.77 1.86 -8.54
C LEU A 59 10.17 1.25 -8.44
N LYS A 60 10.87 1.07 -9.57
CA LYS A 60 12.26 0.57 -9.59
C LYS A 60 13.20 1.52 -8.86
N LYS A 61 13.10 2.84 -9.14
CA LYS A 61 13.91 3.86 -8.47
C LYS A 61 13.73 3.82 -6.96
N MET A 62 12.48 3.81 -6.48
CA MET A 62 12.17 3.79 -5.05
C MET A 62 12.67 2.51 -4.37
N ALA A 63 12.50 1.35 -5.00
CA ALA A 63 12.95 0.07 -4.44
C ALA A 63 14.48 -0.08 -4.47
N ASP A 64 15.11 0.23 -5.59
CA ASP A 64 16.54 -0.08 -5.82
C ASP A 64 17.47 1.04 -5.38
N SER A 65 17.15 2.30 -5.68
CA SER A 65 18.00 3.46 -5.43
C SER A 65 17.69 4.14 -4.10
N ASP A 66 16.40 4.40 -3.85
CA ASP A 66 15.95 5.09 -2.63
C ASP A 66 15.86 4.14 -1.44
N ARG A 67 15.97 2.80 -1.68
CA ARG A 67 15.97 1.75 -0.68
C ARG A 67 14.72 1.74 0.19
N CYS A 68 13.54 1.98 -0.40
CA CYS A 68 12.29 1.85 0.31
C CYS A 68 12.08 0.42 0.82
N ASP A 69 11.61 0.30 2.05
CA ASP A 69 11.22 -0.98 2.65
C ASP A 69 9.80 -1.37 2.23
N LEU A 70 8.97 -0.37 1.98
CA LEU A 70 7.57 -0.48 1.61
C LEU A 70 7.24 0.60 0.60
N ILE A 71 6.52 0.25 -0.46
CA ILE A 71 5.97 1.21 -1.43
C ILE A 71 4.47 1.00 -1.52
N PHE A 72 3.71 2.06 -1.37
CA PHE A 72 2.29 2.10 -1.69
C PHE A 72 2.05 2.91 -2.96
N THR A 73 1.26 2.37 -3.87
CA THR A 73 0.67 3.14 -4.96
C THR A 73 -0.78 3.46 -4.65
N THR A 74 -1.29 4.59 -5.10
CA THR A 74 -2.72 4.94 -5.04
C THR A 74 -3.22 5.31 -6.43
N GLY A 75 -4.37 4.77 -6.83
CA GLY A 75 -4.97 5.02 -8.13
C GLY A 75 -4.59 4.00 -9.22
N GLY A 76 -5.24 4.09 -10.35
CA GLY A 76 -4.98 3.30 -11.56
C GLY A 76 -5.22 1.78 -11.42
N THR A 77 -6.14 1.34 -10.55
CA THR A 77 -6.34 -0.07 -10.22
C THR A 77 -7.64 -0.68 -10.72
N GLY A 78 -8.45 0.07 -11.46
CA GLY A 78 -9.71 -0.41 -12.03
C GLY A 78 -9.55 -1.05 -13.41
N PRO A 79 -10.67 -1.29 -14.11
CA PRO A 79 -10.69 -1.92 -15.43
C PRO A 79 -10.61 -0.92 -16.60
N ALA A 80 -10.51 0.39 -16.35
CA ALA A 80 -10.44 1.39 -17.40
C ALA A 80 -9.13 1.26 -18.22
N PRO A 81 -9.13 1.67 -19.51
CA PRO A 81 -7.93 1.54 -20.35
C PRO A 81 -6.68 2.26 -19.80
N ARG A 82 -6.87 3.33 -19.02
CA ARG A 82 -5.77 4.06 -18.39
C ARG A 82 -5.36 3.50 -17.03
N ASP A 83 -6.08 2.53 -16.48
CA ASP A 83 -5.73 1.88 -15.22
C ASP A 83 -4.66 0.81 -15.50
N VAL A 84 -3.39 1.15 -15.31
CA VAL A 84 -2.22 0.30 -15.63
C VAL A 84 -1.29 0.05 -14.44
N THR A 85 -1.69 0.49 -13.24
CA THR A 85 -0.87 0.33 -12.04
C THR A 85 -0.59 -1.14 -11.69
N PRO A 86 -1.55 -2.08 -11.78
CA PRO A 86 -1.28 -3.49 -11.53
C PRO A 86 -0.28 -4.08 -12.51
N GLU A 87 -0.39 -3.75 -13.80
CA GLU A 87 0.53 -4.20 -14.85
C GLU A 87 1.95 -3.69 -14.58
N ALA A 88 2.08 -2.41 -14.28
CA ALA A 88 3.38 -1.80 -13.94
C ALA A 88 4.01 -2.48 -12.71
N THR A 89 3.20 -2.76 -11.68
CA THR A 89 3.66 -3.44 -10.47
C THR A 89 4.14 -4.85 -10.77
N LEU A 90 3.36 -5.65 -11.50
CA LEU A 90 3.72 -7.02 -11.86
C LEU A 90 4.99 -7.10 -12.71
N ASN A 91 5.23 -6.11 -13.57
CA ASN A 91 6.45 -6.05 -14.39
C ASN A 91 7.72 -5.75 -13.60
N VAL A 92 7.62 -5.15 -12.41
CA VAL A 92 8.80 -4.78 -11.61
C VAL A 92 9.07 -5.70 -10.43
N VAL A 93 8.09 -6.47 -9.97
CA VAL A 93 8.28 -7.38 -8.84
C VAL A 93 8.91 -8.71 -9.26
N GLU A 94 9.64 -9.32 -8.34
CA GLU A 94 10.28 -10.63 -8.53
C GLU A 94 9.40 -11.76 -7.98
N LYS A 95 8.54 -11.44 -7.02
CA LYS A 95 7.56 -12.36 -6.42
C LYS A 95 6.22 -11.67 -6.30
N GLU A 96 5.19 -12.28 -6.87
CA GLU A 96 3.81 -11.83 -6.66
C GLU A 96 3.33 -12.21 -5.26
N MET A 97 2.56 -11.32 -4.66
CA MET A 97 1.91 -11.52 -3.36
C MET A 97 0.38 -11.39 -3.52
N PRO A 98 -0.28 -12.36 -4.18
CA PRO A 98 -1.69 -12.23 -4.56
C PRO A 98 -2.64 -12.13 -3.37
N GLY A 99 -2.28 -12.68 -2.22
CA GLY A 99 -3.08 -12.62 -1.00
C GLY A 99 -3.39 -11.20 -0.55
N PHE A 100 -2.52 -10.23 -0.82
CA PHE A 100 -2.83 -8.81 -0.55
C PHE A 100 -3.99 -8.30 -1.41
N GLY A 101 -4.00 -8.62 -2.70
CA GLY A 101 -5.10 -8.27 -3.60
C GLY A 101 -6.41 -8.94 -3.20
N GLU A 102 -6.38 -10.20 -2.82
CA GLU A 102 -7.53 -10.95 -2.32
C GLU A 102 -8.11 -10.29 -1.07
N GLN A 103 -7.26 -9.96 -0.09
CA GLN A 103 -7.67 -9.31 1.15
C GLN A 103 -8.23 -7.90 0.91
N MET A 104 -7.61 -7.11 0.02
CA MET A 104 -8.10 -5.78 -0.35
C MET A 104 -9.51 -5.86 -0.95
N ARG A 105 -9.76 -6.79 -1.85
CA ARG A 105 -11.10 -7.00 -2.43
C ARG A 105 -12.11 -7.45 -1.39
N GLN A 106 -11.73 -8.36 -0.49
CA GLN A 106 -12.61 -8.80 0.60
C GLN A 106 -13.02 -7.63 1.49
N ILE A 107 -12.09 -6.77 1.89
CA ILE A 107 -12.37 -5.57 2.68
C ILE A 107 -13.32 -4.65 1.92
N SER A 108 -12.99 -4.33 0.67
CA SER A 108 -13.75 -3.38 -0.14
C SER A 108 -15.15 -3.88 -0.49
N LEU A 109 -15.34 -5.18 -0.71
CA LEU A 109 -16.65 -5.82 -0.96
C LEU A 109 -17.60 -5.70 0.24
N TYR A 110 -17.07 -5.50 1.45
CA TYR A 110 -17.90 -5.24 2.61
C TYR A 110 -18.65 -3.90 2.49
N TYR A 111 -18.09 -2.94 1.77
CA TYR A 111 -18.65 -1.60 1.60
C TYR A 111 -19.37 -1.39 0.26
N VAL A 112 -18.82 -1.92 -0.83
CA VAL A 112 -19.35 -1.70 -2.18
C VAL A 112 -19.24 -2.97 -3.05
N PRO A 113 -20.32 -3.39 -3.72
CA PRO A 113 -20.32 -4.60 -4.54
C PRO A 113 -19.43 -4.49 -5.79
N THR A 114 -19.17 -3.29 -6.29
CA THR A 114 -18.31 -3.06 -7.46
C THR A 114 -16.80 -3.23 -7.16
N ALA A 115 -16.44 -3.52 -5.91
CA ALA A 115 -15.05 -3.83 -5.55
C ALA A 115 -14.48 -5.07 -6.27
N ILE A 116 -15.35 -5.94 -6.82
CA ILE A 116 -14.91 -7.05 -7.69
C ILE A 116 -14.19 -6.58 -8.96
N LEU A 117 -14.37 -5.31 -9.36
CA LEU A 117 -13.68 -4.73 -10.50
C LEU A 117 -12.27 -4.25 -10.19
N SER A 118 -11.89 -4.24 -8.92
CA SER A 118 -10.54 -3.86 -8.51
C SER A 118 -9.52 -4.94 -8.88
N ARG A 119 -8.43 -4.51 -9.53
CA ARG A 119 -7.33 -5.37 -9.96
C ARG A 119 -6.07 -5.16 -9.12
N GLN A 120 -6.24 -4.59 -7.92
CA GLN A 120 -5.15 -4.35 -6.96
C GLN A 120 -4.34 -5.62 -6.70
N THR A 121 -3.02 -5.45 -6.66
CA THR A 121 -2.08 -6.53 -6.37
C THR A 121 -0.94 -6.04 -5.48
N ALA A 122 -0.03 -6.93 -5.16
CA ALA A 122 1.20 -6.63 -4.45
C ALA A 122 2.30 -7.59 -4.88
N GLY A 123 3.53 -7.22 -4.61
CA GLY A 123 4.69 -8.07 -4.86
C GLY A 123 5.94 -7.57 -4.16
N ILE A 124 6.98 -8.36 -4.25
CA ILE A 124 8.27 -8.11 -3.62
C ILE A 124 9.32 -7.86 -4.70
N ARG A 125 10.08 -6.77 -4.54
CA ARG A 125 11.29 -6.49 -5.31
C ARG A 125 12.47 -6.32 -4.35
N GLY A 126 13.42 -7.24 -4.40
CA GLY A 126 14.52 -7.29 -3.43
C GLY A 126 14.01 -7.38 -2.00
N LYS A 127 14.24 -6.35 -1.19
CA LYS A 127 13.74 -6.24 0.20
C LYS A 127 12.57 -5.26 0.34
N CYS A 128 11.95 -4.87 -0.76
CA CYS A 128 10.85 -3.92 -0.78
C CYS A 128 9.52 -4.63 -1.08
N LEU A 129 8.53 -4.41 -0.24
CA LEU A 129 7.14 -4.78 -0.51
C LEU A 129 6.44 -3.64 -1.25
N ILE A 130 5.83 -3.94 -2.39
CA ILE A 130 5.06 -2.97 -3.20
C ILE A 130 3.58 -3.39 -3.14
N VAL A 131 2.71 -2.46 -2.76
CA VAL A 131 1.26 -2.70 -2.60
C VAL A 131 0.46 -1.64 -3.34
N ASN A 132 -0.47 -2.08 -4.20
CA ASN A 132 -1.40 -1.18 -4.85
C ASN A 132 -2.61 -0.90 -3.95
N LEU A 133 -2.82 0.34 -3.57
CA LEU A 133 -3.99 0.76 -2.79
C LEU A 133 -5.05 1.42 -3.67
N PRO A 134 -6.31 1.47 -3.23
CA PRO A 134 -7.35 2.23 -3.92
C PRO A 134 -7.01 3.73 -3.94
N GLY A 135 -7.58 4.45 -4.91
CA GLY A 135 -7.30 5.88 -5.07
C GLY A 135 -8.05 6.80 -4.11
N ARG A 136 -9.18 6.35 -3.52
CA ARG A 136 -10.00 7.20 -2.66
C ARG A 136 -9.49 7.19 -1.22
N PRO A 137 -9.33 8.37 -0.57
CA PRO A 137 -8.81 8.47 0.81
C PRO A 137 -9.51 7.58 1.82
N LYS A 138 -10.84 7.52 1.79
CA LYS A 138 -11.63 6.65 2.68
C LYS A 138 -11.32 5.18 2.47
N ALA A 139 -11.23 4.75 1.21
CA ALA A 139 -10.93 3.35 0.86
C ALA A 139 -9.50 2.96 1.25
N ILE A 140 -8.54 3.90 1.22
CA ILE A 140 -7.17 3.69 1.71
C ILE A 140 -7.18 3.31 3.19
N ALA A 141 -7.86 4.12 4.02
CA ALA A 141 -7.95 3.86 5.46
C ALA A 141 -8.66 2.54 5.78
N GLU A 142 -9.75 2.24 5.07
CA GLU A 142 -10.49 0.98 5.20
C GLU A 142 -9.62 -0.23 4.83
N THR A 143 -8.86 -0.13 3.75
CA THR A 143 -7.97 -1.19 3.27
C THR A 143 -6.83 -1.47 4.25
N LEU A 144 -6.21 -0.44 4.78
CA LEU A 144 -5.11 -0.60 5.72
C LEU A 144 -5.56 -1.04 7.11
N GLY A 145 -6.67 -0.49 7.61
CA GLY A 145 -7.19 -0.73 8.95
C GLY A 145 -8.16 -1.92 9.07
N GLY A 146 -8.78 -2.31 7.97
CA GLY A 146 -9.78 -3.39 7.94
C GLY A 146 -11.18 -2.96 8.34
N VAL A 147 -12.05 -3.94 8.57
CA VAL A 147 -13.45 -3.74 8.95
C VAL A 147 -13.63 -4.01 10.43
N ARG A 148 -14.22 -3.08 11.15
CA ARG A 148 -14.60 -3.24 12.58
C ARG A 148 -16.10 -3.39 12.72
N GLY A 149 -16.50 -4.17 13.72
CA GLY A 149 -17.90 -4.29 14.15
C GLY A 149 -18.34 -3.13 15.01
N GLU A 150 -19.64 -3.10 15.33
CA GLU A 150 -20.23 -2.11 16.25
C GLU A 150 -19.64 -2.20 17.67
N ASP A 151 -19.21 -3.38 18.07
CA ASP A 151 -18.51 -3.66 19.32
C ASP A 151 -17.03 -3.25 19.33
N GLY A 152 -16.54 -2.69 18.20
CA GLY A 152 -15.14 -2.34 18.01
C GLY A 152 -14.22 -3.52 17.66
N GLY A 153 -14.73 -4.76 17.68
CA GLY A 153 -13.99 -5.97 17.29
C GLY A 153 -13.66 -6.00 15.79
N ILE A 154 -12.57 -6.67 15.43
CA ILE A 154 -12.15 -6.81 14.02
C ILE A 154 -13.02 -7.88 13.36
N LYS A 155 -13.73 -7.51 12.29
CA LYS A 155 -14.48 -8.43 11.42
C LYS A 155 -13.63 -8.92 10.24
N VAL A 156 -12.85 -8.02 9.64
CA VAL A 156 -11.93 -8.33 8.55
C VAL A 156 -10.63 -7.58 8.81
N HIS A 157 -9.52 -8.32 8.87
CA HIS A 157 -8.22 -7.70 9.12
C HIS A 157 -7.79 -6.82 7.97
N GLY A 158 -7.31 -5.62 8.29
CA GLY A 158 -6.65 -4.73 7.34
C GLY A 158 -5.28 -5.25 6.91
N LEU A 159 -4.78 -4.74 5.80
CA LEU A 159 -3.47 -5.16 5.27
C LEU A 159 -2.33 -4.90 6.26
N PHE A 160 -2.43 -3.86 7.05
CA PHE A 160 -1.34 -3.46 7.96
C PHE A 160 -1.16 -4.43 9.12
N SER A 161 -2.08 -5.36 9.34
CA SER A 161 -1.88 -6.48 10.27
C SER A 161 -0.83 -7.49 9.76
N ALA A 162 -0.63 -7.60 8.45
CA ALA A 162 0.30 -8.55 7.82
C ALA A 162 1.57 -7.90 7.26
N ILE A 163 1.52 -6.62 6.86
CA ILE A 163 2.63 -5.91 6.23
C ILE A 163 3.92 -5.94 7.07
N PRO A 164 3.90 -5.63 8.39
CA PRO A 164 5.12 -5.66 9.19
C PRO A 164 5.80 -7.03 9.21
N TYR A 165 5.04 -8.11 9.31
CA TYR A 165 5.60 -9.46 9.28
C TYR A 165 6.16 -9.84 7.91
N CYS A 166 5.52 -9.42 6.82
CA CYS A 166 6.07 -9.60 5.47
C CYS A 166 7.43 -8.91 5.32
N ILE A 167 7.56 -7.69 5.84
CA ILE A 167 8.83 -6.94 5.81
C ILE A 167 9.90 -7.62 6.66
N ASP A 168 9.55 -8.14 7.83
CA ASP A 168 10.48 -8.95 8.65
C ASP A 168 11.02 -10.16 7.85
N LEU A 169 10.13 -10.87 7.12
CA LEU A 169 10.47 -12.07 6.37
C LEU A 169 11.41 -11.80 5.19
N ILE A 170 11.33 -10.63 4.58
CA ILE A 170 12.19 -10.24 3.45
C ILE A 170 13.47 -9.52 3.89
N GLY A 171 13.69 -9.42 5.21
CA GLY A 171 14.91 -8.84 5.78
C GLY A 171 14.92 -7.32 5.84
N GLY A 172 13.75 -6.70 5.94
CA GLY A 172 13.56 -5.28 6.21
C GLY A 172 13.59 -4.96 7.71
N PRO A 173 13.35 -3.69 8.08
CA PRO A 173 13.34 -3.25 9.48
C PRO A 173 12.14 -3.80 10.25
N PHE A 174 12.32 -3.96 11.57
CA PHE A 174 11.21 -4.31 12.45
C PHE A 174 10.27 -3.12 12.62
N ILE A 175 9.06 -3.22 12.08
CA ILE A 175 8.05 -2.16 12.17
C ILE A 175 7.22 -2.34 13.44
N GLU A 176 7.35 -1.41 14.36
CA GLU A 176 6.48 -1.31 15.53
C GLU A 176 5.18 -0.59 15.17
N THR A 177 4.05 -1.16 15.59
CA THR A 177 2.74 -0.59 15.30
C THR A 177 2.05 -0.09 16.56
N ASP A 178 1.22 0.94 16.40
CA ASP A 178 0.24 1.31 17.42
C ASP A 178 -0.93 0.33 17.38
N GLU A 179 -1.02 -0.52 18.41
CA GLU A 179 -2.03 -1.60 18.46
C GLU A 179 -3.48 -1.07 18.53
N THR A 180 -3.67 0.20 18.90
CA THR A 180 -5.00 0.82 18.88
C THR A 180 -5.46 1.17 17.45
N VAL A 181 -4.52 1.35 16.54
CA VAL A 181 -4.76 1.62 15.12
C VAL A 181 -4.74 0.32 14.31
N SER A 182 -3.64 -0.42 14.38
CA SER A 182 -3.50 -1.71 13.71
C SER A 182 -2.48 -2.58 14.44
N LYS A 183 -2.94 -3.72 14.93
CA LYS A 183 -2.07 -4.70 15.56
C LYS A 183 -1.38 -5.56 14.50
N ALA A 184 -0.05 -5.51 14.45
CA ALA A 184 0.72 -6.43 13.63
C ALA A 184 0.65 -7.85 14.17
N PHE A 185 0.30 -8.80 13.30
CA PHE A 185 0.34 -10.21 13.63
C PHE A 185 1.69 -10.80 13.24
N ARG A 186 2.39 -11.36 14.22
CA ARG A 186 3.65 -12.10 14.03
C ARG A 186 3.52 -13.45 14.71
N PRO A 187 3.57 -14.57 13.96
CA PRO A 187 3.56 -15.90 14.56
C PRO A 187 4.75 -16.06 15.51
N GLN A 188 4.51 -16.66 16.68
CA GLN A 188 5.60 -16.98 17.59
C GLN A 188 6.54 -17.98 16.89
N ARG A 189 7.83 -17.68 16.87
CA ARG A 189 8.84 -18.65 16.45
C ARG A 189 8.83 -19.80 17.47
N LYS A 190 8.59 -21.03 16.98
CA LYS A 190 8.74 -22.25 17.77
C LYS A 190 10.20 -22.48 18.09
#